data_123541a30a0c3b4037efefef22edb879
#
_entry.id   123541a30a0c3b4037efefef22edb879
#
_cell.length_a   1.000
_cell.length_b   1.000
_cell.length_c   1.000
_cell.angle_alpha   90.00
_cell.angle_beta   90.00
_cell.angle_gamma   90.00
#
_symmetry.space_group_name_H-M   'P 1'
#
loop_
_entity.id
_entity.type
_entity.pdbx_description
1 polymer ?
#
loop_
_entity_poly.entity_id
_entity_poly.type
_entity_poly.pdbx_seq_one_letter_code
_entity_poly.pdbx_strand_id
1 'polypeptide(L)'
;MFNALDVDRWVAERRSSLDEAKVSVAGIIQAVREGGDGALLAMARKHEPEVTSVRVTEDEVEAAYGEVDDRLLESLIEAEARITRFHELQKERSLWLEEVEPGIVLGVKTTPLDRVGLYVPGRRAAYPSTALMNAVPAKVAGVPEMCACTPPPILPLTLVALDIAGVDEVYRIGGAQAVAAMALGTESIRPVQKI
;
A
#
# COMPACT_ATOMS: atom_id res chain seq x y z
N MET A 1 -12.79 29.57 -26.45
CA MET A 1 -14.22 29.22 -26.36
C MET A 1 -14.29 27.78 -25.93
N PHE A 2 -14.62 27.52 -24.66
CA PHE A 2 -14.81 26.15 -24.17
C PHE A 2 -16.09 25.60 -24.77
N ASN A 3 -16.00 24.58 -25.64
CA ASN A 3 -17.18 23.82 -26.03
C ASN A 3 -17.82 23.26 -24.76
N ALA A 4 -19.13 23.48 -24.58
CA ALA A 4 -19.88 22.84 -23.53
C ALA A 4 -19.63 21.33 -23.63
N LEU A 5 -19.02 20.73 -22.61
CA LEU A 5 -18.86 19.29 -22.52
C LEU A 5 -20.27 18.70 -22.62
N ASP A 6 -20.48 17.80 -23.58
CA ASP A 6 -21.66 16.95 -23.59
C ASP A 6 -21.55 15.99 -22.40
N VAL A 7 -22.10 16.41 -21.27
CA VAL A 7 -21.98 15.72 -19.98
C VAL A 7 -22.60 14.33 -20.08
N ASP A 8 -23.69 14.18 -20.83
CA ASP A 8 -24.38 12.90 -20.96
C ASP A 8 -23.52 11.89 -21.74
N ARG A 9 -22.91 12.33 -22.81
CA ARG A 9 -21.96 11.53 -23.58
C ARG A 9 -20.74 11.15 -22.74
N TRP A 10 -20.16 12.11 -22.02
CA TRP A 10 -19.00 11.86 -21.15
C TRP A 10 -19.33 10.86 -20.02
N VAL A 11 -20.52 10.98 -19.41
CA VAL A 11 -21.00 10.03 -18.39
C VAL A 11 -21.21 8.64 -18.97
N ALA A 12 -21.80 8.54 -20.18
CA ALA A 12 -22.02 7.25 -20.86
C ALA A 12 -20.70 6.55 -21.20
N GLU A 13 -19.73 7.28 -21.77
CA GLU A 13 -18.39 6.76 -22.11
C GLU A 13 -17.66 6.29 -20.84
N ARG A 14 -17.74 7.05 -19.73
CA ARG A 14 -17.11 6.68 -18.47
C ARG A 14 -17.77 5.44 -17.84
N ARG A 15 -19.08 5.28 -17.95
CA ARG A 15 -19.78 4.07 -17.46
C ARG A 15 -19.36 2.83 -18.24
N SER A 16 -19.28 2.91 -19.57
CA SER A 16 -18.80 1.81 -20.41
C SER A 16 -17.38 1.39 -20.05
N SER A 17 -16.47 2.34 -19.90
CA SER A 17 -15.08 2.09 -19.47
C SER A 17 -15.00 1.43 -18.07
N LEU A 18 -15.85 1.83 -17.14
CA LEU A 18 -15.91 1.21 -15.81
C LEU A 18 -16.42 -0.23 -15.85
N ASP A 19 -17.38 -0.54 -16.70
CA ASP A 19 -17.93 -1.90 -16.81
C ASP A 19 -16.92 -2.85 -17.46
N GLU A 20 -16.19 -2.41 -18.47
CA GLU A 20 -15.06 -3.16 -19.04
C GLU A 20 -13.95 -3.40 -18.00
N ALA A 21 -13.62 -2.39 -17.21
CA ALA A 21 -12.64 -2.51 -16.13
C ALA A 21 -13.10 -3.51 -15.05
N LYS A 22 -14.38 -3.52 -14.67
CA LYS A 22 -14.94 -4.49 -13.71
C LYS A 22 -14.79 -5.93 -14.20
N VAL A 23 -15.08 -6.20 -15.46
CA VAL A 23 -14.92 -7.55 -16.06
C VAL A 23 -13.46 -7.98 -16.02
N SER A 24 -12.55 -7.09 -16.43
CA SER A 24 -11.11 -7.35 -16.42
C SER A 24 -10.60 -7.63 -15.00
N VAL A 25 -10.97 -6.78 -14.03
CA VAL A 25 -10.56 -6.92 -12.63
C VAL A 25 -11.14 -8.19 -12.01
N ALA A 26 -12.40 -8.55 -12.31
CA ALA A 26 -12.99 -9.80 -11.83
C ALA A 26 -12.20 -11.02 -12.27
N GLY A 27 -11.74 -11.04 -13.53
CA GLY A 27 -10.86 -12.11 -14.04
C GLY A 27 -9.51 -12.16 -13.32
N ILE A 28 -8.92 -11.02 -13.02
CA ILE A 28 -7.66 -10.94 -12.25
C ILE A 28 -7.87 -11.48 -10.82
N ILE A 29 -8.92 -11.05 -10.13
CA ILE A 29 -9.23 -11.52 -8.77
C ILE A 29 -9.41 -13.04 -8.76
N GLN A 30 -10.13 -13.59 -9.75
CA GLN A 30 -10.33 -15.04 -9.85
C GLN A 30 -9.01 -15.78 -10.11
N ALA A 31 -8.17 -15.25 -11.00
CA ALA A 31 -6.86 -15.84 -11.28
C ALA A 31 -5.95 -15.87 -10.05
N VAL A 32 -5.95 -14.79 -9.22
CA VAL A 32 -5.20 -14.76 -7.96
C VAL A 32 -5.77 -15.76 -6.95
N ARG A 33 -7.10 -15.85 -6.83
CA ARG A 33 -7.76 -16.77 -5.91
C ARG A 33 -7.44 -18.24 -6.22
N GLU A 34 -7.36 -18.60 -7.49
CA GLU A 34 -7.14 -19.98 -7.91
C GLU A 34 -5.64 -20.34 -8.01
N GLY A 35 -4.81 -19.40 -8.42
CA GLY A 35 -3.41 -19.64 -8.75
C GLY A 35 -2.39 -19.06 -7.78
N GLY A 36 -2.82 -18.35 -6.72
CA GLY A 36 -1.94 -17.83 -5.68
C GLY A 36 -0.69 -17.13 -6.21
N ASP A 37 0.46 -17.41 -5.61
CA ASP A 37 1.77 -16.89 -6.02
C ASP A 37 2.15 -17.24 -7.46
N GLY A 38 1.72 -18.40 -7.96
CA GLY A 38 1.95 -18.79 -9.34
C GLY A 38 1.31 -17.84 -10.34
N ALA A 39 0.07 -17.38 -10.08
CA ALA A 39 -0.61 -16.39 -10.90
C ALA A 39 0.06 -15.02 -10.79
N LEU A 40 0.49 -14.62 -9.60
CA LEU A 40 1.19 -13.35 -9.36
C LEU A 40 2.52 -13.31 -10.14
N LEU A 41 3.33 -14.36 -10.06
CA LEU A 41 4.58 -14.49 -10.79
C LEU A 41 4.37 -14.45 -12.30
N ALA A 42 3.36 -15.16 -12.81
CA ALA A 42 3.03 -15.15 -14.23
C ALA A 42 2.65 -13.74 -14.71
N MET A 43 1.95 -12.95 -13.89
CA MET A 43 1.60 -11.57 -14.20
C MET A 43 2.82 -10.63 -14.09
N ALA A 44 3.67 -10.80 -13.07
CA ALA A 44 4.87 -10.00 -12.87
C ALA A 44 5.87 -10.18 -14.02
N ARG A 45 6.09 -11.44 -14.48
CA ARG A 45 6.98 -11.78 -15.58
C ARG A 45 6.64 -11.15 -16.94
N LYS A 46 5.42 -10.68 -17.11
CA LYS A 46 5.06 -9.91 -18.32
C LYS A 46 5.81 -8.58 -18.40
N HIS A 47 6.34 -8.10 -17.29
CA HIS A 47 7.02 -6.82 -17.17
C HIS A 47 8.49 -6.95 -16.78
N GLU A 48 8.81 -7.98 -16.04
CA GLU A 48 10.15 -8.33 -15.57
C GLU A 48 10.31 -9.86 -15.67
N PRO A 49 10.80 -10.39 -16.82
CA PRO A 49 10.86 -11.83 -17.09
C PRO A 49 11.68 -12.63 -16.07
N GLU A 50 12.70 -12.00 -15.49
CA GLU A 50 13.65 -12.64 -14.55
C GLU A 50 13.11 -12.74 -13.11
N VAL A 51 11.91 -12.25 -12.82
CA VAL A 51 11.32 -12.36 -11.49
C VAL A 51 11.09 -13.81 -11.11
N THR A 52 11.73 -14.23 -10.03
CA THR A 52 11.64 -15.60 -9.48
C THR A 52 10.84 -15.67 -8.19
N SER A 53 10.71 -14.54 -7.45
CA SER A 53 9.99 -14.42 -6.20
C SER A 53 9.11 -13.18 -6.18
N VAL A 54 7.95 -13.27 -5.58
CA VAL A 54 7.08 -12.10 -5.35
C VAL A 54 7.58 -11.25 -4.18
N ARG A 55 8.25 -11.83 -3.19
CA ARG A 55 8.77 -11.13 -2.02
C ARG A 55 10.14 -10.52 -2.33
N VAL A 56 10.33 -9.30 -1.88
CA VAL A 56 11.64 -8.63 -1.82
C VAL A 56 12.39 -9.14 -0.60
N THR A 57 13.68 -9.42 -0.75
CA THR A 57 14.54 -9.88 0.34
C THR A 57 15.16 -8.72 1.10
N GLU A 58 15.64 -8.97 2.33
CA GLU A 58 16.38 -7.99 3.12
C GLU A 58 17.66 -7.55 2.42
N ASP A 59 18.36 -8.47 1.76
CA ASP A 59 19.57 -8.17 0.98
C ASP A 59 19.30 -7.19 -0.17
N GLU A 60 18.12 -7.30 -0.82
CA GLU A 60 17.72 -6.37 -1.88
C GLU A 60 17.40 -4.97 -1.31
N VAL A 61 16.80 -4.90 -0.12
CA VAL A 61 16.58 -3.63 0.59
C VAL A 61 17.91 -3.01 0.98
N GLU A 62 18.84 -3.80 1.56
CA GLU A 62 20.18 -3.32 1.92
C GLU A 62 20.96 -2.82 0.68
N ALA A 63 20.93 -3.57 -0.41
CA ALA A 63 21.56 -3.15 -1.67
C ALA A 63 20.97 -1.82 -2.19
N ALA A 64 19.68 -1.58 -2.03
CA ALA A 64 19.02 -0.35 -2.47
C ALA A 64 19.57 0.90 -1.76
N TYR A 65 20.00 0.80 -0.50
CA TYR A 65 20.64 1.91 0.20
C TYR A 65 21.93 2.37 -0.48
N GLY A 66 22.70 1.44 -1.06
CA GLY A 66 23.91 1.75 -1.82
C GLY A 66 23.69 2.50 -3.13
N GLU A 67 22.46 2.52 -3.62
CA GLU A 67 22.07 3.20 -4.86
C GLU A 67 21.38 4.55 -4.63
N VAL A 68 21.13 4.94 -3.38
CA VAL A 68 20.46 6.20 -3.02
C VAL A 68 21.50 7.20 -2.51
N ASP A 69 21.49 8.41 -3.04
CA ASP A 69 22.34 9.51 -2.63
C ASP A 69 22.11 9.89 -1.15
N ASP A 70 23.20 10.11 -0.39
CA ASP A 70 23.17 10.40 1.04
C ASP A 70 22.26 11.60 1.39
N ARG A 71 22.29 12.66 0.58
CA ARG A 71 21.45 13.85 0.79
C ARG A 71 19.97 13.52 0.60
N LEU A 72 19.66 12.62 -0.32
CA LEU A 72 18.29 12.19 -0.55
C LEU A 72 17.81 11.29 0.59
N LEU A 73 18.68 10.43 1.10
CA LEU A 73 18.43 9.61 2.29
C LEU A 73 18.13 10.47 3.52
N GLU A 74 18.98 11.48 3.81
CA GLU A 74 18.74 12.44 4.89
C GLU A 74 17.39 13.16 4.73
N SER A 75 17.03 13.54 3.51
CA SER A 75 15.75 14.19 3.21
C SER A 75 14.56 13.27 3.45
N LEU A 76 14.66 11.97 3.18
CA LEU A 76 13.61 10.99 3.48
C LEU A 76 13.42 10.79 4.98
N ILE A 77 14.51 10.67 5.72
CA ILE A 77 14.50 10.55 7.20
C ILE A 77 13.85 11.78 7.83
N GLU A 78 14.23 12.98 7.37
CA GLU A 78 13.61 14.21 7.85
C GLU A 78 12.11 14.29 7.51
N ALA A 79 11.72 13.86 6.30
CA ALA A 79 10.32 13.82 5.89
C ALA A 79 9.52 12.84 6.74
N GLU A 80 10.04 11.62 6.99
CA GLU A 80 9.42 10.63 7.88
C GLU A 80 9.18 11.23 9.27
N ALA A 81 10.21 11.82 9.89
CA ALA A 81 10.10 12.41 11.22
C ALA A 81 9.04 13.53 11.30
N ARG A 82 8.95 14.37 10.27
CA ARG A 82 7.94 15.44 10.21
C ARG A 82 6.53 14.88 10.04
N ILE A 83 6.34 13.85 9.21
CA ILE A 83 5.05 13.18 9.00
C ILE A 83 4.63 12.47 10.29
N THR A 84 5.54 11.75 10.94
CA THR A 84 5.33 11.10 12.24
C THR A 84 4.81 12.12 13.27
N ARG A 85 5.54 13.23 13.45
CA ARG A 85 5.13 14.28 14.40
C ARG A 85 3.74 14.85 14.11
N PHE A 86 3.41 15.06 12.84
CA PHE A 86 2.09 15.54 12.44
C PHE A 86 0.98 14.56 12.82
N HIS A 87 1.17 13.28 12.54
CA HIS A 87 0.16 12.24 12.83
C HIS A 87 0.06 11.89 14.32
N GLU A 88 1.14 12.05 15.08
CA GLU A 88 1.08 11.94 16.55
C GLU A 88 0.11 12.99 17.17
N LEU A 89 0.05 14.20 16.60
CA LEU A 89 -0.90 15.23 17.05
C LEU A 89 -2.36 14.88 16.74
N GLN A 90 -2.60 13.98 15.78
CA GLN A 90 -3.95 13.51 15.40
C GLN A 90 -4.39 12.28 16.19
N LYS A 91 -3.48 11.65 16.94
CA LYS A 91 -3.77 10.42 17.67
C LYS A 91 -4.79 10.67 18.78
N GLU A 92 -5.89 9.94 18.69
CA GLU A 92 -6.93 9.96 19.71
C GLU A 92 -6.53 9.15 20.95
N ARG A 93 -7.24 9.38 22.06
CA ARG A 93 -7.08 8.54 23.26
C ARG A 93 -7.49 7.11 22.94
N SER A 94 -6.67 6.15 23.32
CA SER A 94 -6.98 4.71 23.13
C SER A 94 -8.20 4.24 23.91
N LEU A 95 -8.49 4.90 25.03
CA LEU A 95 -9.65 4.60 25.86
C LEU A 95 -10.08 5.86 26.63
N TRP A 96 -11.37 6.12 26.65
CA TRP A 96 -11.99 7.01 27.64
C TRP A 96 -13.33 6.42 28.08
N LEU A 97 -13.65 6.61 29.35
CA LEU A 97 -14.90 6.15 29.99
C LEU A 97 -15.43 7.30 30.83
N GLU A 98 -16.74 7.47 30.85
CA GLU A 98 -17.43 8.49 31.65
C GLU A 98 -18.72 7.93 32.19
N GLU A 99 -19.02 8.16 33.46
CA GLU A 99 -20.31 7.85 34.07
C GLU A 99 -21.29 8.98 33.69
N VAL A 100 -22.17 8.70 32.72
CA VAL A 100 -23.11 9.69 32.17
C VAL A 100 -24.36 9.83 33.01
N GLU A 101 -24.73 8.77 33.75
CA GLU A 101 -25.79 8.72 34.75
C GLU A 101 -25.34 7.75 35.86
N PRO A 102 -25.92 7.83 37.08
CA PRO A 102 -25.55 6.91 38.16
C PRO A 102 -25.67 5.43 37.73
N GLY A 103 -24.54 4.72 37.70
CA GLY A 103 -24.46 3.33 37.29
C GLY A 103 -24.39 3.10 35.78
N ILE A 104 -24.41 4.15 34.93
CA ILE A 104 -24.27 4.02 33.48
C ILE A 104 -22.95 4.63 33.03
N VAL A 105 -22.02 3.76 32.63
CA VAL A 105 -20.70 4.15 32.12
C VAL A 105 -20.66 3.95 30.60
N LEU A 106 -20.34 5.00 29.85
CA LEU A 106 -20.12 4.97 28.41
C LEU A 106 -18.69 5.36 28.06
N GLY A 107 -18.23 4.95 26.90
CA GLY A 107 -16.89 5.32 26.44
C GLY A 107 -16.57 4.82 25.05
N VAL A 108 -15.38 5.18 24.60
CA VAL A 108 -14.83 4.74 23.30
C VAL A 108 -13.48 4.06 23.54
N LYS A 109 -13.32 2.91 22.93
CA LYS A 109 -12.03 2.21 22.83
C LYS A 109 -11.58 2.22 21.38
N THR A 110 -10.44 2.85 21.11
CA THR A 110 -9.77 2.84 19.79
C THR A 110 -8.65 1.81 19.82
N THR A 111 -8.68 0.86 18.88
CA THR A 111 -7.63 -0.16 18.71
C THR A 111 -7.10 -0.11 17.29
N PRO A 112 -5.78 -0.26 17.08
CA PRO A 112 -5.22 -0.37 15.74
C PRO A 112 -5.72 -1.65 15.06
N LEU A 113 -5.60 -1.67 13.72
CA LEU A 113 -5.71 -2.90 12.96
C LEU A 113 -4.47 -3.76 13.20
N ASP A 114 -4.60 -5.10 13.07
CA ASP A 114 -3.47 -6.00 13.31
C ASP A 114 -2.50 -6.02 12.14
N ARG A 115 -3.02 -5.88 10.90
CA ARG A 115 -2.21 -5.88 9.69
C ARG A 115 -2.87 -5.07 8.58
N VAL A 116 -2.06 -4.22 7.91
CA VAL A 116 -2.50 -3.42 6.77
C VAL A 116 -1.61 -3.61 5.56
N GLY A 117 -2.18 -3.42 4.38
CA GLY A 117 -1.49 -3.45 3.10
C GLY A 117 -1.41 -2.08 2.46
N LEU A 118 -0.28 -1.78 1.85
CA LEU A 118 -0.02 -0.54 1.15
C LEU A 118 0.17 -0.81 -0.34
N TYR A 119 -0.45 -0.02 -1.19
CA TYR A 119 -0.16 -0.04 -2.61
C TYR A 119 0.63 1.20 -3.01
N VAL A 120 1.89 1.01 -3.38
CA VAL A 120 2.76 2.09 -3.84
C VAL A 120 2.94 1.97 -5.35
N PRO A 121 2.51 2.97 -6.14
CA PRO A 121 2.75 2.95 -7.57
C PRO A 121 4.24 2.98 -7.88
N GLY A 122 4.63 2.53 -9.07
CA GLY A 122 6.04 2.42 -9.45
C GLY A 122 6.25 2.30 -10.96
N ARG A 123 7.37 1.71 -11.37
CA ARG A 123 7.86 1.45 -12.73
C ARG A 123 8.42 2.67 -13.46
N ARG A 124 7.68 3.76 -13.62
CA ARG A 124 8.11 4.93 -14.40
C ARG A 124 8.85 5.97 -13.57
N ALA A 125 8.51 6.03 -12.29
CA ALA A 125 9.12 6.94 -11.32
C ALA A 125 9.08 6.33 -9.93
N ALA A 126 9.99 6.74 -9.05
CA ALA A 126 9.92 6.44 -7.63
C ALA A 126 8.86 7.33 -6.96
N TYR A 127 8.13 6.75 -6.03
CA TYR A 127 7.10 7.45 -5.25
C TYR A 127 7.36 7.35 -3.74
N PRO A 128 8.53 7.84 -3.27
CA PRO A 128 8.90 7.75 -1.86
C PRO A 128 7.90 8.48 -0.95
N SER A 129 7.35 9.61 -1.40
CA SER A 129 6.32 10.33 -0.65
C SER A 129 5.05 9.49 -0.45
N THR A 130 4.64 8.68 -1.43
CA THR A 130 3.50 7.77 -1.28
C THR A 130 3.80 6.69 -0.24
N ALA A 131 5.01 6.13 -0.22
CA ALA A 131 5.44 5.17 0.79
C ALA A 131 5.33 5.78 2.20
N LEU A 132 5.95 6.94 2.43
CA LEU A 132 5.92 7.62 3.72
C LEU A 132 4.50 8.02 4.15
N MET A 133 3.73 8.64 3.25
CA MET A 133 2.38 9.15 3.57
C MET A 133 1.35 8.05 3.85
N ASN A 134 1.60 6.82 3.45
CA ASN A 134 0.72 5.68 3.77
C ASN A 134 1.24 4.88 4.96
N ALA A 135 2.54 4.60 5.04
CA ALA A 135 3.10 3.75 6.09
C ALA A 135 3.21 4.47 7.44
N VAL A 136 3.70 5.70 7.45
CA VAL A 136 3.92 6.45 8.70
C VAL A 136 2.62 6.66 9.50
N PRO A 137 1.48 7.05 8.91
CA PRO A 137 0.21 7.13 9.64
C PRO A 137 -0.23 5.79 10.24
N ALA A 138 -0.02 4.68 9.52
CA ALA A 138 -0.35 3.35 10.02
C ALA A 138 0.54 2.97 11.23
N LYS A 139 1.84 3.26 11.15
CA LYS A 139 2.79 3.06 12.25
C LYS A 139 2.42 3.90 13.48
N VAL A 140 2.09 5.18 13.29
CA VAL A 140 1.66 6.08 14.38
C VAL A 140 0.34 5.61 14.99
N ALA A 141 -0.59 5.10 14.18
CA ALA A 141 -1.83 4.49 14.68
C ALA A 141 -1.60 3.24 15.53
N GLY A 142 -0.40 2.65 15.49
CA GLY A 142 0.00 1.49 16.27
C GLY A 142 -0.27 0.16 15.55
N VAL A 143 -0.40 0.17 14.23
CA VAL A 143 -0.49 -1.07 13.42
C VAL A 143 0.81 -1.87 13.58
N PRO A 144 0.76 -3.11 14.08
CA PRO A 144 1.97 -3.89 14.34
C PRO A 144 2.60 -4.50 13.09
N GLU A 145 1.84 -4.68 12.01
CA GLU A 145 2.35 -5.30 10.80
C GLU A 145 1.89 -4.55 9.54
N MET A 146 2.85 -4.23 8.70
CA MET A 146 2.60 -3.54 7.43
C MET A 146 3.25 -4.30 6.27
N CYS A 147 2.52 -4.52 5.20
CA CYS A 147 3.11 -4.97 3.95
C CYS A 147 2.85 -3.98 2.82
N ALA A 148 3.74 -3.92 1.86
CA ALA A 148 3.59 -3.07 0.69
C ALA A 148 3.70 -3.87 -0.60
N CYS A 149 2.84 -3.55 -1.58
CA CYS A 149 2.97 -4.00 -2.96
C CYS A 149 3.37 -2.83 -3.86
N THR A 150 4.36 -3.05 -4.70
CA THR A 150 4.79 -2.09 -5.72
C THR A 150 5.16 -2.82 -7.01
N PRO A 151 4.79 -2.29 -8.21
CA PRO A 151 5.05 -3.00 -9.46
C PRO A 151 6.55 -3.07 -9.78
N PRO A 152 7.03 -4.23 -10.29
CA PRO A 152 8.41 -4.35 -10.77
C PRO A 152 8.65 -3.59 -12.09
N PRO A 153 9.91 -3.17 -12.39
CA PRO A 153 11.04 -3.15 -11.49
C PRO A 153 10.87 -2.11 -10.37
N ILE A 154 11.29 -2.48 -9.16
CA ILE A 154 11.19 -1.58 -8.02
C ILE A 154 12.42 -0.67 -7.99
N LEU A 155 12.19 0.63 -7.94
CA LEU A 155 13.29 1.60 -7.87
C LEU A 155 13.86 1.65 -6.45
N PRO A 156 15.19 1.69 -6.28
CA PRO A 156 15.87 1.67 -4.97
C PRO A 156 15.30 2.68 -3.98
N LEU A 157 15.04 3.91 -4.44
CA LEU A 157 14.46 4.96 -3.61
C LEU A 157 13.09 4.59 -3.01
N THR A 158 12.31 3.75 -3.69
CA THR A 158 11.01 3.29 -3.17
C THR A 158 11.21 2.25 -2.07
N LEU A 159 12.18 1.32 -2.23
CA LEU A 159 12.51 0.34 -1.20
C LEU A 159 13.03 1.01 0.07
N VAL A 160 13.98 1.92 -0.09
CA VAL A 160 14.53 2.70 1.04
C VAL A 160 13.45 3.50 1.77
N ALA A 161 12.53 4.13 1.04
CA ALA A 161 11.43 4.88 1.67
C ALA A 161 10.45 3.97 2.43
N LEU A 162 10.17 2.76 1.93
CA LEU A 162 9.32 1.78 2.61
C LEU A 162 10.00 1.27 3.89
N ASP A 163 11.31 0.99 3.84
CA ASP A 163 12.09 0.55 4.99
C ASP A 163 12.16 1.63 6.07
N ILE A 164 12.51 2.89 5.72
CA ILE A 164 12.51 4.03 6.65
C ILE A 164 11.14 4.20 7.32
N ALA A 165 10.04 4.01 6.57
CA ALA A 165 8.69 4.10 7.12
C ALA A 165 8.30 2.93 8.03
N GLY A 166 9.13 1.87 8.08
CA GLY A 166 8.95 0.69 8.92
C GLY A 166 7.97 -0.31 8.35
N VAL A 167 7.96 -0.51 7.03
CA VAL A 167 7.20 -1.57 6.37
C VAL A 167 7.92 -2.90 6.53
N ASP A 168 7.22 -3.93 7.04
CA ASP A 168 7.82 -5.22 7.39
C ASP A 168 8.05 -6.13 6.17
N GLU A 169 7.20 -6.03 5.16
CA GLU A 169 7.26 -6.92 3.99
C GLU A 169 6.96 -6.13 2.71
N VAL A 170 7.80 -6.30 1.70
CA VAL A 170 7.61 -5.68 0.39
C VAL A 170 7.46 -6.76 -0.69
N TYR A 171 6.47 -6.56 -1.57
CA TYR A 171 6.16 -7.48 -2.65
C TYR A 171 6.21 -6.78 -4.01
N ARG A 172 6.89 -7.41 -4.98
CA ARG A 172 7.05 -6.90 -6.35
C ARG A 172 5.84 -7.24 -7.23
N ILE A 173 4.70 -6.68 -6.87
CA ILE A 173 3.42 -6.89 -7.56
C ILE A 173 2.74 -5.56 -7.77
N GLY A 174 2.24 -5.30 -8.97
CA GLY A 174 1.47 -4.11 -9.31
C GLY A 174 0.06 -4.43 -9.77
N GLY A 175 -0.76 -3.38 -9.96
CA GLY A 175 -2.10 -3.50 -10.52
C GLY A 175 -3.14 -4.15 -9.58
N ALA A 176 -4.27 -4.55 -10.16
CA ALA A 176 -5.38 -5.12 -9.41
C ALA A 176 -5.03 -6.44 -8.71
N GLN A 177 -4.09 -7.21 -9.25
CA GLN A 177 -3.61 -8.45 -8.64
C GLN A 177 -2.89 -8.23 -7.31
N ALA A 178 -2.22 -7.09 -7.13
CA ALA A 178 -1.60 -6.73 -5.85
C ALA A 178 -2.66 -6.51 -4.77
N VAL A 179 -3.70 -5.75 -5.09
CA VAL A 179 -4.84 -5.52 -4.18
C VAL A 179 -5.58 -6.84 -3.88
N ALA A 180 -5.82 -7.68 -4.91
CA ALA A 180 -6.43 -8.98 -4.74
C ALA A 180 -5.60 -9.90 -3.83
N ALA A 181 -4.27 -9.93 -4.01
CA ALA A 181 -3.37 -10.74 -3.20
C ALA A 181 -3.36 -10.29 -1.72
N MET A 182 -3.28 -9.00 -1.45
CA MET A 182 -3.35 -8.48 -0.08
C MET A 182 -4.72 -8.72 0.56
N ALA A 183 -5.82 -8.67 -0.20
CA ALA A 183 -7.16 -8.90 0.34
C ALA A 183 -7.49 -10.37 0.59
N LEU A 184 -7.06 -11.27 -0.30
CA LEU A 184 -7.40 -12.68 -0.25
C LEU A 184 -6.35 -13.54 0.47
N GLY A 185 -5.11 -13.09 0.47
CA GLY A 185 -3.94 -13.89 0.83
C GLY A 185 -3.49 -14.80 -0.30
N THR A 186 -2.22 -15.19 -0.27
CA THR A 186 -1.59 -16.21 -1.11
C THR A 186 -0.58 -17.00 -0.26
N GLU A 187 0.23 -17.85 -0.86
CA GLU A 187 1.24 -18.62 -0.13
C GLU A 187 2.29 -17.74 0.55
N SER A 188 2.70 -16.64 -0.14
CA SER A 188 3.68 -15.68 0.38
C SER A 188 3.07 -14.47 1.08
N ILE A 189 1.83 -14.11 0.78
CA ILE A 189 1.20 -12.88 1.26
C ILE A 189 0.06 -13.22 2.21
N ARG A 190 0.23 -12.91 3.48
CA ARG A 190 -0.87 -13.02 4.45
C ARG A 190 -1.92 -11.94 4.17
N PRO A 191 -3.24 -12.25 4.28
CA PRO A 191 -4.29 -11.27 4.05
C PRO A 191 -4.22 -10.12 5.05
N VAL A 192 -4.69 -8.96 4.65
CA VAL A 192 -4.72 -7.74 5.46
C VAL A 192 -6.14 -7.30 5.76
N GLN A 193 -6.32 -6.57 6.85
CA GLN A 193 -7.63 -6.06 7.26
C GLN A 193 -8.04 -4.81 6.49
N LYS A 194 -7.05 -4.07 5.94
CA LYS A 194 -7.26 -2.86 5.14
C LYS A 194 -6.11 -2.65 4.16
N ILE A 195 -6.45 -2.08 3.00
CA ILE A 195 -5.51 -1.63 1.98
C ILE A 195 -5.70 -0.13 1.78
#